data_14c3990d0b20f1ee22a5fe7aa945ca7a
#
_entry.id   14c3990d0b20f1ee22a5fe7aa945ca7a
#
_cell.length_a   1.000
_cell.length_b   1.000
_cell.length_c   1.000
_cell.angle_alpha   90.00
_cell.angle_beta   90.00
_cell.angle_gamma   90.00
#
_symmetry.space_group_name_H-M   'P 1'
#
loop_
_entity.id
_entity.type
_entity.pdbx_description
1 polymer ?
#
loop_
_entity_poly.entity_id
_entity_poly.type
_entity_poly.pdbx_seq_one_letter_code
_entity_poly.pdbx_strand_id
1 'polypeptide(L)'
;MRKRLFSLLLLVLLFAIFSCSASAESSLPYVTDMAGILSSSEVQALEASAAQISEEYNCGLYIIVLDDFRKYSYKYDVYDAAQEIYQQYNLGLGYERNGMLLLLSMNERDFAVAAYGNSAHTAFTDYGKELVINSFLPELGNNYWYAGLNDYLTTSASLLKSAAEGNPVDVPETELGFGAKLAIVLFVPAIIAFCVCGVFKAQMKTAKLQNFASEYVDESSFKLDINKDVYINRTVVTTPIPKSEPNHNGGGTTINSAGFSGRGGKF
;
A
#
# COMPACT_ATOMS: atom_id res chain seq x y z
N MET A 1 -68.31 6.60 5.66
CA MET A 1 -67.29 6.05 6.55
C MET A 1 -66.59 4.82 5.96
N ARG A 2 -67.26 3.82 5.41
CA ARG A 2 -66.68 2.58 4.86
C ARG A 2 -65.65 2.81 3.75
N LYS A 3 -65.82 3.76 2.83
CA LYS A 3 -64.85 4.05 1.73
C LYS A 3 -63.54 4.66 2.27
N ARG A 4 -63.58 5.47 3.31
CA ARG A 4 -62.36 6.06 3.93
C ARG A 4 -61.58 5.00 4.72
N LEU A 5 -62.28 4.06 5.37
CA LEU A 5 -61.66 2.96 6.09
C LEU A 5 -60.95 2.00 5.11
N PHE A 6 -61.55 1.72 3.95
CA PHE A 6 -60.96 0.89 2.90
C PHE A 6 -59.71 1.53 2.27
N SER A 7 -59.78 2.86 2.07
CA SER A 7 -58.61 3.62 1.56
C SER A 7 -57.44 3.63 2.55
N LEU A 8 -57.76 3.72 3.87
CA LEU A 8 -56.74 3.68 4.92
C LEU A 8 -56.10 2.29 5.04
N LEU A 9 -56.94 1.23 4.94
CA LEU A 9 -56.48 -0.15 4.95
C LEU A 9 -55.58 -0.48 3.72
N LEU A 10 -55.93 0.03 2.53
CA LEU A 10 -55.17 -0.11 1.32
C LEU A 10 -53.81 0.60 1.41
N LEU A 11 -53.79 1.79 2.05
CA LEU A 11 -52.55 2.57 2.25
C LEU A 11 -51.58 1.84 3.22
N VAL A 12 -52.13 1.27 4.32
CA VAL A 12 -51.32 0.48 5.27
C VAL A 12 -50.80 -0.80 4.61
N LEU A 13 -51.61 -1.45 3.76
CA LEU A 13 -51.18 -2.64 3.02
C LEU A 13 -50.06 -2.30 2.00
N LEU A 14 -50.15 -1.15 1.33
CA LEU A 14 -49.12 -0.67 0.42
C LEU A 14 -47.82 -0.35 1.17
N PHE A 15 -47.90 0.21 2.37
CA PHE A 15 -46.75 0.48 3.22
C PHE A 15 -46.08 -0.80 3.74
N ALA A 16 -46.87 -1.85 4.03
CA ALA A 16 -46.34 -3.15 4.45
C ALA A 16 -45.60 -3.90 3.33
N ILE A 17 -45.99 -3.68 2.08
CA ILE A 17 -45.30 -4.29 0.91
C ILE A 17 -43.96 -3.59 0.62
N PHE A 18 -43.83 -2.31 0.95
CA PHE A 18 -42.55 -1.56 0.73
C PHE A 18 -41.48 -1.86 1.79
N SER A 19 -41.84 -2.55 2.89
CA SER A 19 -40.92 -2.84 4.01
C SER A 19 -40.12 -4.14 3.85
N CYS A 20 -40.27 -4.88 2.74
CA CYS A 20 -39.65 -6.17 2.56
C CYS A 20 -38.82 -6.24 1.27
N SER A 21 -37.83 -5.34 1.15
CA SER A 21 -36.74 -5.52 0.19
C SER A 21 -35.41 -5.34 0.94
N ALA A 22 -35.21 -6.13 1.98
CA ALA A 22 -33.88 -6.48 2.38
C ALA A 22 -33.38 -7.45 1.31
N SER A 23 -32.76 -6.93 0.27
CA SER A 23 -31.86 -7.73 -0.57
C SER A 23 -30.84 -8.30 0.41
N ALA A 24 -30.87 -9.60 0.66
CA ALA A 24 -29.75 -10.32 1.20
C ALA A 24 -28.67 -10.25 0.10
N GLU A 25 -27.90 -9.17 0.12
CA GLU A 25 -26.60 -9.19 -0.52
C GLU A 25 -25.85 -10.35 0.14
N SER A 26 -25.45 -11.33 -0.66
CA SER A 26 -24.60 -12.43 -0.20
C SER A 26 -23.20 -11.87 0.02
N SER A 27 -23.05 -11.05 1.04
CA SER A 27 -21.74 -10.66 1.52
C SER A 27 -21.13 -11.87 2.23
N LEU A 28 -19.84 -12.12 1.94
CA LEU A 28 -19.08 -13.10 2.72
C LEU A 28 -19.16 -12.73 4.22
N PRO A 29 -19.13 -13.70 5.13
CA PRO A 29 -18.94 -13.42 6.54
C PRO A 29 -17.62 -12.67 6.75
N TYR A 30 -17.48 -11.98 7.86
CA TYR A 30 -16.24 -11.26 8.18
C TYR A 30 -15.05 -12.19 8.32
N VAL A 31 -15.28 -13.45 8.75
CA VAL A 31 -14.24 -14.46 8.88
C VAL A 31 -14.59 -15.69 8.04
N THR A 32 -13.76 -15.97 7.05
CA THR A 32 -13.90 -17.13 6.16
C THR A 32 -12.63 -17.97 6.24
N ASP A 33 -12.70 -19.13 6.88
CA ASP A 33 -11.59 -20.07 6.97
C ASP A 33 -11.84 -21.30 6.08
N MET A 34 -11.31 -21.25 4.86
CA MET A 34 -11.38 -22.38 3.90
C MET A 34 -10.24 -23.38 4.08
N ALA A 35 -9.15 -22.98 4.74
CA ALA A 35 -8.02 -23.86 5.02
C ALA A 35 -8.24 -24.72 6.29
N GLY A 36 -9.22 -24.36 7.11
CA GLY A 36 -9.58 -25.13 8.32
C GLY A 36 -8.50 -25.07 9.41
N ILE A 37 -7.81 -23.94 9.54
CA ILE A 37 -6.77 -23.76 10.57
C ILE A 37 -7.34 -23.35 11.93
N LEU A 38 -8.60 -22.94 11.97
CA LEU A 38 -9.30 -22.51 13.17
C LEU A 38 -10.36 -23.52 13.58
N SER A 39 -10.62 -23.63 14.88
CA SER A 39 -11.79 -24.32 15.38
C SER A 39 -13.08 -23.52 15.14
N SER A 40 -14.23 -24.17 15.11
CA SER A 40 -15.53 -23.49 14.93
C SER A 40 -15.81 -22.43 16.01
N SER A 41 -15.32 -22.64 17.23
CA SER A 41 -15.45 -21.66 18.33
C SER A 41 -14.58 -20.42 18.12
N GLU A 42 -13.36 -20.60 17.58
CA GLU A 42 -12.46 -19.51 17.25
C GLU A 42 -12.99 -18.67 16.08
N VAL A 43 -13.52 -19.33 15.03
CA VAL A 43 -14.18 -18.63 13.91
C VAL A 43 -15.35 -17.79 14.43
N GLN A 44 -16.23 -18.36 15.29
CA GLN A 44 -17.36 -17.59 15.85
C GLN A 44 -16.91 -16.42 16.72
N ALA A 45 -15.85 -16.59 17.52
CA ALA A 45 -15.33 -15.52 18.35
C ALA A 45 -14.75 -14.37 17.52
N LEU A 46 -13.96 -14.70 16.50
CA LEU A 46 -13.39 -13.70 15.57
C LEU A 46 -14.48 -13.02 14.74
N GLU A 47 -15.48 -13.77 14.25
CA GLU A 47 -16.63 -13.24 13.51
C GLU A 47 -17.40 -12.21 14.35
N ALA A 48 -17.71 -12.55 15.61
CA ALA A 48 -18.42 -11.66 16.51
C ALA A 48 -17.61 -10.37 16.78
N SER A 49 -16.30 -10.50 16.98
CA SER A 49 -15.41 -9.34 17.20
C SER A 49 -15.30 -8.48 15.94
N ALA A 50 -15.10 -9.11 14.77
CA ALA A 50 -15.03 -8.41 13.51
C ALA A 50 -16.33 -7.67 13.18
N ALA A 51 -17.49 -8.32 13.39
CA ALA A 51 -18.81 -7.72 13.20
C ALA A 51 -19.00 -6.49 14.10
N GLN A 52 -18.72 -6.64 15.40
CA GLN A 52 -18.86 -5.55 16.36
C GLN A 52 -18.02 -4.32 15.97
N ILE A 53 -16.73 -4.52 15.66
CA ILE A 53 -15.83 -3.44 15.27
C ILE A 53 -16.29 -2.82 13.95
N SER A 54 -16.67 -3.66 12.98
CA SER A 54 -17.07 -3.18 11.65
C SER A 54 -18.33 -2.32 11.71
N GLU A 55 -19.31 -2.71 12.51
CA GLU A 55 -20.54 -1.94 12.70
C GLU A 55 -20.29 -0.64 13.48
N GLU A 56 -19.44 -0.68 14.52
CA GLU A 56 -19.12 0.49 15.35
C GLU A 56 -18.49 1.61 14.54
N TYR A 57 -17.57 1.27 13.62
CA TYR A 57 -16.83 2.26 12.83
C TYR A 57 -17.30 2.39 11.38
N ASN A 58 -18.34 1.67 10.96
CA ASN A 58 -18.82 1.59 9.58
C ASN A 58 -17.66 1.30 8.58
N CYS A 59 -16.80 0.36 8.97
CA CYS A 59 -15.62 -0.04 8.20
C CYS A 59 -15.42 -1.55 8.36
N GLY A 60 -15.64 -2.32 7.30
CA GLY A 60 -15.63 -3.79 7.35
C GLY A 60 -14.23 -4.35 7.57
N LEU A 61 -14.04 -5.17 8.61
CA LEU A 61 -12.81 -5.91 8.83
C LEU A 61 -13.00 -7.37 8.44
N TYR A 62 -12.32 -7.80 7.38
CA TYR A 62 -12.45 -9.13 6.83
C TYR A 62 -11.18 -9.95 7.03
N ILE A 63 -11.37 -11.24 7.31
CA ILE A 63 -10.32 -12.25 7.41
C ILE A 63 -10.69 -13.39 6.48
N ILE A 64 -9.86 -13.67 5.49
CA ILE A 64 -10.04 -14.80 4.58
C ILE A 64 -8.79 -15.66 4.61
N VAL A 65 -8.96 -16.93 4.95
CA VAL A 65 -7.89 -17.93 4.99
C VAL A 65 -8.14 -18.98 3.92
N LEU A 66 -7.21 -19.08 2.98
CA LEU A 66 -7.26 -19.99 1.84
C LEU A 66 -6.11 -20.99 1.91
N ASP A 67 -6.27 -22.16 1.30
CA ASP A 67 -5.16 -23.09 1.07
C ASP A 67 -4.10 -22.45 0.16
N ASP A 68 -4.55 -21.99 -1.02
CA ASP A 68 -3.73 -21.36 -2.05
C ASP A 68 -4.58 -20.35 -2.80
N PHE A 69 -4.19 -19.08 -2.74
CA PHE A 69 -4.92 -17.98 -3.36
C PHE A 69 -5.05 -18.14 -4.88
N ARG A 70 -4.12 -18.86 -5.52
CA ARG A 70 -4.11 -19.11 -6.98
C ARG A 70 -5.29 -19.97 -7.46
N LYS A 71 -5.99 -20.66 -6.54
CA LYS A 71 -7.24 -21.36 -6.86
C LYS A 71 -8.43 -20.44 -7.01
N TYR A 72 -8.33 -19.24 -6.44
CA TYR A 72 -9.43 -18.27 -6.34
C TYR A 72 -9.17 -16.99 -7.12
N SER A 73 -7.95 -16.78 -7.59
CA SER A 73 -7.55 -15.63 -8.40
C SER A 73 -6.54 -16.05 -9.46
N TYR A 74 -6.62 -15.44 -10.64
CA TYR A 74 -5.64 -15.62 -11.72
C TYR A 74 -4.40 -14.72 -11.54
N LYS A 75 -4.30 -14.01 -10.42
CA LYS A 75 -3.18 -13.14 -10.12
C LYS A 75 -1.98 -13.94 -9.62
N TYR A 76 -0.79 -13.42 -9.90
CA TYR A 76 0.46 -14.01 -9.47
C TYR A 76 0.92 -13.50 -8.09
N ASP A 77 0.36 -12.35 -7.67
CA ASP A 77 0.67 -11.70 -6.41
C ASP A 77 -0.52 -11.81 -5.44
N VAL A 78 -0.23 -12.11 -4.19
CA VAL A 78 -1.25 -12.30 -3.14
C VAL A 78 -2.00 -10.99 -2.84
N TYR A 79 -1.35 -9.84 -2.97
CA TYR A 79 -1.99 -8.56 -2.76
C TYR A 79 -2.98 -8.24 -3.89
N ASP A 80 -2.60 -8.50 -5.14
CA ASP A 80 -3.51 -8.35 -6.28
C ASP A 80 -4.72 -9.31 -6.15
N ALA A 81 -4.49 -10.54 -5.64
CA ALA A 81 -5.56 -11.48 -5.36
C ALA A 81 -6.51 -10.97 -4.27
N ALA A 82 -5.99 -10.36 -3.21
CA ALA A 82 -6.81 -9.76 -2.16
C ALA A 82 -7.70 -8.64 -2.70
N GLN A 83 -7.18 -7.79 -3.59
CA GLN A 83 -7.97 -6.74 -4.25
C GLN A 83 -9.08 -7.33 -5.13
N GLU A 84 -8.76 -8.37 -5.92
CA GLU A 84 -9.73 -9.06 -6.78
C GLU A 84 -10.86 -9.69 -5.94
N ILE A 85 -10.52 -10.40 -4.87
CA ILE A 85 -11.48 -10.99 -3.93
C ILE A 85 -12.35 -9.90 -3.29
N TYR A 86 -11.76 -8.80 -2.83
CA TYR A 86 -12.50 -7.67 -2.26
C TYR A 86 -13.55 -7.12 -3.23
N GLN A 87 -13.18 -6.95 -4.48
CA GLN A 87 -14.08 -6.45 -5.53
C GLN A 87 -15.14 -7.49 -5.92
N GLN A 88 -14.74 -8.74 -6.11
CA GLN A 88 -15.61 -9.82 -6.55
C GLN A 88 -16.75 -10.10 -5.58
N TYR A 89 -16.45 -10.09 -4.28
CA TYR A 89 -17.44 -10.33 -3.23
C TYR A 89 -18.08 -9.06 -2.69
N ASN A 90 -17.83 -7.93 -3.33
CA ASN A 90 -18.38 -6.63 -2.96
C ASN A 90 -18.19 -6.29 -1.48
N LEU A 91 -16.99 -6.58 -0.93
CA LEU A 91 -16.69 -6.35 0.48
C LEU A 91 -16.66 -4.85 0.82
N GLY A 92 -16.76 -4.53 2.11
CA GLY A 92 -16.78 -3.18 2.64
C GLY A 92 -18.16 -2.71 3.04
N LEU A 93 -18.23 -1.72 3.92
CA LEU A 93 -19.46 -1.16 4.46
C LEU A 93 -19.72 0.25 3.93
N GLY A 94 -21.02 0.59 3.86
CA GLY A 94 -21.46 1.88 3.39
C GLY A 94 -21.31 2.10 1.89
N TYR A 95 -21.68 3.30 1.42
CA TYR A 95 -21.63 3.66 0.00
C TYR A 95 -20.22 3.59 -0.60
N GLU A 96 -19.22 3.94 0.18
CA GLU A 96 -17.81 3.94 -0.25
C GLU A 96 -17.14 2.58 -0.10
N ARG A 97 -17.89 1.58 0.41
CA ARG A 97 -17.35 0.23 0.64
C ARG A 97 -16.08 0.26 1.50
N ASN A 98 -16.14 1.00 2.62
CA ASN A 98 -15.02 1.11 3.53
C ASN A 98 -14.70 -0.22 4.19
N GLY A 99 -13.44 -0.62 4.17
CA GLY A 99 -13.02 -1.84 4.84
C GLY A 99 -11.55 -2.20 4.61
N MET A 100 -11.12 -3.20 5.34
CA MET A 100 -9.80 -3.81 5.22
C MET A 100 -9.93 -5.34 5.20
N LEU A 101 -9.24 -5.98 4.27
CA LEU A 101 -9.16 -7.42 4.13
C LEU A 101 -7.76 -7.89 4.51
N LEU A 102 -7.70 -8.85 5.45
CA LEU A 102 -6.53 -9.71 5.65
C LEU A 102 -6.77 -11.03 4.91
N LEU A 103 -5.98 -11.28 3.88
CA LEU A 103 -5.96 -12.55 3.14
C LEU A 103 -4.74 -13.36 3.58
N LEU A 104 -4.96 -14.60 4.00
CA LEU A 104 -3.91 -15.58 4.25
C LEU A 104 -3.96 -16.70 3.21
N SER A 105 -2.82 -17.10 2.68
CA SER A 105 -2.67 -18.24 1.79
C SER A 105 -1.65 -19.22 2.40
N MET A 106 -2.14 -20.37 2.82
CA MET A 106 -1.38 -21.28 3.70
C MET A 106 -0.27 -22.04 2.98
N ASN A 107 -0.46 -22.35 1.69
CA ASN A 107 0.48 -23.18 0.93
C ASN A 107 1.90 -22.59 0.86
N GLU A 108 1.99 -21.28 0.56
CA GLU A 108 3.25 -20.55 0.45
C GLU A 108 3.52 -19.64 1.66
N ARG A 109 2.61 -19.66 2.65
CA ARG A 109 2.60 -18.76 3.82
C ARG A 109 2.62 -17.27 3.40
N ASP A 110 1.79 -16.97 2.41
CA ASP A 110 1.62 -15.60 1.92
C ASP A 110 0.49 -14.91 2.66
N PHE A 111 0.64 -13.60 2.89
CA PHE A 111 -0.45 -12.76 3.39
C PHE A 111 -0.58 -11.49 2.54
N ALA A 112 -1.77 -10.91 2.56
CA ALA A 112 -2.00 -9.57 2.06
C ALA A 112 -2.96 -8.80 2.95
N VAL A 113 -2.68 -7.53 3.16
CA VAL A 113 -3.58 -6.56 3.79
C VAL A 113 -3.97 -5.54 2.74
N ALA A 114 -5.27 -5.43 2.44
CA ALA A 114 -5.81 -4.52 1.45
C ALA A 114 -6.94 -3.68 2.05
N ALA A 115 -6.76 -2.37 2.12
CA ALA A 115 -7.76 -1.41 2.59
C ALA A 115 -8.38 -0.65 1.41
N TYR A 116 -9.68 -0.38 1.50
CA TYR A 116 -10.46 0.31 0.47
C TYR A 116 -11.49 1.25 1.10
N GLY A 117 -11.74 2.40 0.44
CA GLY A 117 -12.67 3.43 0.88
C GLY A 117 -12.04 4.52 1.76
N ASN A 118 -12.65 5.71 1.76
CA ASN A 118 -12.06 6.90 2.38
C ASN A 118 -11.84 6.73 3.89
N SER A 119 -12.81 6.19 4.61
CA SER A 119 -12.69 5.98 6.06
C SER A 119 -11.58 4.97 6.37
N ALA A 120 -11.47 3.90 5.57
CA ALA A 120 -10.40 2.93 5.72
C ALA A 120 -9.02 3.55 5.43
N HIS A 121 -8.89 4.37 4.38
CA HIS A 121 -7.62 5.04 4.07
C HIS A 121 -7.20 6.05 5.14
N THR A 122 -8.17 6.70 5.78
CA THR A 122 -7.89 7.62 6.89
C THR A 122 -7.39 6.87 8.12
N ALA A 123 -8.03 5.75 8.46
CA ALA A 123 -7.66 4.97 9.63
C ALA A 123 -6.38 4.14 9.42
N PHE A 124 -6.25 3.54 8.23
CA PHE A 124 -5.14 2.66 7.88
C PHE A 124 -4.14 3.37 6.96
N THR A 125 -3.46 4.38 7.51
CA THR A 125 -2.30 5.01 6.86
C THR A 125 -1.23 3.97 6.53
N ASP A 126 -0.21 4.32 5.76
CA ASP A 126 0.89 3.38 5.47
C ASP A 126 1.58 2.91 6.75
N TYR A 127 1.77 3.82 7.71
CA TYR A 127 2.29 3.50 9.03
C TYR A 127 1.30 2.68 9.87
N GLY A 128 0.01 3.03 9.84
CA GLY A 128 -1.04 2.26 10.52
C GLY A 128 -1.11 0.82 10.04
N LYS A 129 -1.03 0.57 8.71
CA LYS A 129 -0.96 -0.78 8.15
C LYS A 129 0.30 -1.53 8.59
N GLU A 130 1.44 -0.85 8.71
CA GLU A 130 2.66 -1.45 9.23
C GLU A 130 2.49 -1.88 10.71
N LEU A 131 1.85 -1.06 11.53
CA LEU A 131 1.52 -1.44 12.91
C LEU A 131 0.61 -2.69 12.96
N VAL A 132 -0.42 -2.75 12.13
CA VAL A 132 -1.31 -3.92 12.02
C VAL A 132 -0.52 -5.16 11.62
N ILE A 133 0.33 -5.07 10.58
CA ILE A 133 1.14 -6.21 10.11
C ILE A 133 2.10 -6.68 11.22
N ASN A 134 2.77 -5.76 11.87
CA ASN A 134 3.71 -6.08 12.94
C ASN A 134 3.02 -6.68 14.18
N SER A 135 1.73 -6.44 14.40
CA SER A 135 1.00 -7.03 15.52
C SER A 135 0.70 -8.51 15.32
N PHE A 136 0.28 -8.93 14.12
CA PHE A 136 -0.14 -10.30 13.88
C PHE A 136 0.96 -11.22 13.33
N LEU A 137 1.96 -10.67 12.66
CA LEU A 137 2.96 -11.44 11.93
C LEU A 137 3.79 -12.40 12.81
N PRO A 138 4.25 -12.00 14.02
CA PRO A 138 4.97 -12.90 14.91
C PRO A 138 4.15 -14.11 15.34
N GLU A 139 2.86 -13.92 15.65
CA GLU A 139 1.96 -14.98 16.07
C GLU A 139 1.69 -15.97 14.92
N LEU A 140 1.40 -15.47 13.72
CA LEU A 140 1.24 -16.32 12.53
C LEU A 140 2.53 -17.07 12.18
N GLY A 141 3.69 -16.43 12.34
CA GLY A 141 4.99 -17.08 12.16
C GLY A 141 5.20 -18.28 13.07
N ASN A 142 4.64 -18.23 14.28
CA ASN A 142 4.68 -19.28 15.29
C ASN A 142 3.49 -20.26 15.20
N ASN A 143 2.61 -20.12 14.21
CA ASN A 143 1.36 -20.88 14.02
C ASN A 143 0.32 -20.69 15.13
N TYR A 144 0.35 -19.55 15.85
CA TYR A 144 -0.69 -19.14 16.80
C TYR A 144 -1.80 -18.39 16.06
N TRP A 145 -2.56 -19.13 15.24
CA TRP A 145 -3.50 -18.57 14.27
C TRP A 145 -4.54 -17.64 14.91
N TYR A 146 -5.24 -18.14 15.93
CA TYR A 146 -6.27 -17.35 16.61
C TYR A 146 -5.70 -16.07 17.23
N ALA A 147 -4.54 -16.17 17.89
CA ALA A 147 -3.90 -15.00 18.52
C ALA A 147 -3.55 -13.95 17.49
N GLY A 148 -2.87 -14.34 16.39
CA GLY A 148 -2.51 -13.40 15.34
C GLY A 148 -3.72 -12.73 14.69
N LEU A 149 -4.79 -13.50 14.39
CA LEU A 149 -6.00 -12.93 13.81
C LEU A 149 -6.77 -12.02 14.79
N ASN A 150 -6.72 -12.32 16.08
CA ASN A 150 -7.27 -11.44 17.12
C ASN A 150 -6.45 -10.15 17.26
N ASP A 151 -5.11 -10.22 17.14
CA ASP A 151 -4.24 -9.06 17.16
C ASP A 151 -4.48 -8.15 15.94
N TYR A 152 -4.73 -8.73 14.77
CA TYR A 152 -5.18 -8.00 13.59
C TYR A 152 -6.45 -7.17 13.90
N LEU A 153 -7.48 -7.79 14.47
CA LEU A 153 -8.74 -7.12 14.80
C LEU A 153 -8.55 -6.04 15.88
N THR A 154 -7.84 -6.35 16.95
CA THR A 154 -7.63 -5.45 18.08
C THR A 154 -6.83 -4.21 17.68
N THR A 155 -5.75 -4.41 16.91
CA THR A 155 -4.94 -3.29 16.42
C THR A 155 -5.72 -2.45 15.41
N SER A 156 -6.46 -3.09 14.50
CA SER A 156 -7.33 -2.39 13.55
C SER A 156 -8.40 -1.55 14.26
N ALA A 157 -9.03 -2.08 15.32
CA ALA A 157 -10.00 -1.35 16.13
C ALA A 157 -9.39 -0.10 16.77
N SER A 158 -8.16 -0.20 17.28
CA SER A 158 -7.48 0.94 17.88
C SER A 158 -7.20 2.05 16.88
N LEU A 159 -6.82 1.69 15.64
CA LEU A 159 -6.60 2.65 14.56
C LEU A 159 -7.90 3.30 14.08
N LEU A 160 -8.95 2.52 13.93
CA LEU A 160 -10.29 3.03 13.58
C LEU A 160 -10.80 4.01 14.63
N LYS A 161 -10.62 3.69 15.91
CA LYS A 161 -10.95 4.57 17.02
C LYS A 161 -10.19 5.90 16.95
N SER A 162 -8.88 5.84 16.80
CA SER A 162 -8.04 7.04 16.70
C SER A 162 -8.42 7.92 15.50
N ALA A 163 -8.75 7.31 14.37
CA ALA A 163 -9.23 8.02 13.20
C ALA A 163 -10.61 8.67 13.41
N ALA A 164 -11.53 7.97 14.10
CA ALA A 164 -12.84 8.50 14.44
C ALA A 164 -12.76 9.69 15.43
N GLU A 165 -11.75 9.71 16.28
CA GLU A 165 -11.43 10.83 17.19
C GLU A 165 -10.72 11.99 16.46
N GLY A 166 -10.47 11.88 15.15
CA GLY A 166 -9.80 12.89 14.34
C GLY A 166 -8.28 12.89 14.45
N ASN A 167 -7.70 11.85 15.06
CA ASN A 167 -6.25 11.70 15.24
C ASN A 167 -5.77 10.40 14.58
N PRO A 168 -5.81 10.26 13.25
CA PRO A 168 -5.32 9.06 12.58
C PRO A 168 -3.84 8.83 12.92
N VAL A 169 -3.51 7.57 13.18
CA VAL A 169 -2.13 7.20 13.52
C VAL A 169 -1.29 7.22 12.25
N ASP A 170 -0.30 8.09 12.22
CA ASP A 170 0.62 8.24 11.10
C ASP A 170 2.06 8.32 11.61
N VAL A 171 3.02 8.29 10.67
CA VAL A 171 4.43 8.48 11.04
C VAL A 171 4.54 9.74 11.87
N PRO A 172 5.11 9.68 13.10
CA PRO A 172 5.37 10.90 13.84
C PRO A 172 6.21 11.80 12.93
N GLU A 173 5.67 13.00 12.62
CA GLU A 173 6.47 14.00 11.93
C GLU A 173 7.76 14.15 12.73
N THR A 174 8.85 13.58 12.21
CA THR A 174 10.18 13.93 12.72
C THR A 174 10.37 15.40 12.37
N GLU A 175 9.85 16.26 13.22
CA GLU A 175 10.14 17.67 13.16
C GLU A 175 11.66 17.82 13.19
N LEU A 176 12.25 18.03 12.00
CA LEU A 176 13.64 18.41 11.91
C LEU A 176 13.83 19.59 12.89
N GLY A 177 14.61 19.36 13.94
CA GLY A 177 14.86 20.38 14.92
C GLY A 177 15.23 21.71 14.25
N PHE A 178 14.86 22.82 14.84
CA PHE A 178 15.12 24.17 14.29
C PHE A 178 16.53 24.31 13.73
N GLY A 179 17.53 23.74 14.39
CA GLY A 179 18.94 23.74 13.96
C GLY A 179 19.15 23.00 12.62
N ALA A 180 18.47 21.87 12.39
CA ALA A 180 18.57 21.12 11.15
C ALA A 180 17.85 21.85 9.99
N LYS A 181 16.66 22.41 10.25
CA LYS A 181 15.94 23.25 9.28
C LYS A 181 16.80 24.46 8.87
N LEU A 182 17.43 25.14 9.85
CA LEU A 182 18.33 26.26 9.60
C LEU A 182 19.57 25.84 8.81
N ALA A 183 20.17 24.71 9.14
CA ALA A 183 21.32 24.18 8.42
C ALA A 183 20.99 23.92 6.93
N ILE A 184 19.86 23.28 6.64
CA ILE A 184 19.43 23.00 5.26
C ILE A 184 19.25 24.31 4.50
N VAL A 185 18.56 25.29 5.07
CA VAL A 185 18.32 26.60 4.44
C VAL A 185 19.61 27.36 4.15
N LEU A 186 20.63 27.20 4.99
CA LEU A 186 21.92 27.88 4.85
C LEU A 186 22.89 27.15 3.90
N PHE A 187 23.00 25.82 4.06
CA PHE A 187 24.00 25.03 3.32
C PHE A 187 23.59 24.71 1.89
N VAL A 188 22.31 24.46 1.62
CA VAL A 188 21.87 24.12 0.25
C VAL A 188 22.11 25.27 -0.72
N PRO A 189 21.71 26.54 -0.44
CA PRO A 189 22.04 27.66 -1.32
C PRO A 189 23.54 27.94 -1.42
N ALA A 190 24.30 27.74 -0.34
CA ALA A 190 25.75 27.94 -0.33
C ALA A 190 26.46 26.92 -1.26
N ILE A 191 26.04 25.66 -1.26
CA ILE A 191 26.58 24.63 -2.16
C ILE A 191 26.26 24.97 -3.60
N ILE A 192 25.01 25.37 -3.90
CA ILE A 192 24.61 25.78 -5.25
C ILE A 192 25.44 26.98 -5.72
N ALA A 193 25.60 28.00 -4.88
CA ALA A 193 26.42 29.17 -5.21
C ALA A 193 27.88 28.78 -5.47
N PHE A 194 28.44 27.90 -4.66
CA PHE A 194 29.81 27.39 -4.83
C PHE A 194 30.00 26.63 -6.15
N CYS A 195 29.01 25.79 -6.52
CA CYS A 195 29.03 25.09 -7.80
C CYS A 195 28.97 26.04 -8.98
N VAL A 196 28.08 27.04 -8.94
CA VAL A 196 27.93 28.07 -9.99
C VAL A 196 29.21 28.90 -10.13
N CYS A 197 29.77 29.37 -9.01
CA CYS A 197 31.07 30.07 -9.03
C CYS A 197 32.19 29.21 -9.58
N GLY A 198 32.20 27.91 -9.28
CA GLY A 198 33.18 26.95 -9.82
C GLY A 198 33.09 26.82 -11.33
N VAL A 199 31.89 26.75 -11.89
CA VAL A 199 31.66 26.73 -13.34
C VAL A 199 32.16 28.02 -14.01
N PHE A 200 31.80 29.19 -13.46
CA PHE A 200 32.30 30.48 -14.00
C PHE A 200 33.80 30.60 -13.89
N LYS A 201 34.43 30.18 -12.79
CA LYS A 201 35.89 30.14 -12.65
C LYS A 201 36.54 29.24 -13.66
N ALA A 202 35.93 28.09 -13.97
CA ALA A 202 36.43 27.17 -14.99
C ALA A 202 36.34 27.78 -16.41
N GLN A 203 35.28 28.53 -16.71
CA GLN A 203 35.09 29.23 -17.98
C GLN A 203 36.02 30.43 -18.14
N MET A 204 36.45 31.08 -17.06
CA MET A 204 37.36 32.22 -17.07
C MET A 204 38.83 31.85 -17.28
N LYS A 205 39.17 30.56 -17.40
CA LYS A 205 40.52 30.13 -17.79
C LYS A 205 40.76 30.38 -19.28
N THR A 206 41.19 31.57 -19.60
CA THR A 206 41.53 32.00 -20.98
C THR A 206 42.88 31.47 -21.44
N ALA A 207 43.75 31.05 -20.54
CA ALA A 207 45.03 30.45 -20.87
C ALA A 207 44.93 28.91 -20.89
N LYS A 208 44.89 28.31 -22.06
CA LYS A 208 45.12 26.88 -22.23
C LYS A 208 46.61 26.62 -22.28
N LEU A 209 47.14 25.79 -21.36
CA LEU A 209 48.48 25.26 -21.55
C LEU A 209 48.44 24.39 -22.83
N GLN A 210 49.17 24.81 -23.83
CA GLN A 210 49.32 24.05 -25.05
C GLN A 210 50.37 22.96 -24.77
N ASN A 211 49.93 21.77 -24.42
CA ASN A 211 50.82 20.65 -24.07
C ASN A 211 51.27 19.84 -25.29
N PHE A 212 50.77 20.18 -26.45
CA PHE A 212 51.11 19.46 -27.67
C PHE A 212 51.94 20.33 -28.61
N ALA A 213 53.03 19.77 -29.08
CA ALA A 213 53.92 20.39 -30.04
C ALA A 213 53.37 20.32 -31.51
N SER A 214 52.05 20.20 -31.68
CA SER A 214 51.39 20.04 -32.98
C SER A 214 51.61 21.20 -33.92
N GLU A 215 51.96 22.39 -33.42
CA GLU A 215 52.26 23.58 -34.23
C GLU A 215 53.66 23.55 -34.82
N TYR A 216 54.51 22.63 -34.33
CA TYR A 216 55.87 22.43 -34.78
C TYR A 216 56.08 21.13 -35.57
N VAL A 217 55.00 20.37 -35.79
CA VAL A 217 55.01 19.15 -36.56
C VAL A 217 54.50 19.44 -37.95
N ASP A 218 55.35 19.29 -38.96
CA ASP A 218 54.93 19.32 -40.35
C ASP A 218 54.12 18.04 -40.65
N GLU A 219 52.78 18.17 -40.77
CA GLU A 219 51.90 17.03 -41.07
C GLU A 219 52.23 16.30 -42.34
N SER A 220 52.96 16.97 -43.28
CA SER A 220 53.39 16.36 -44.50
C SER A 220 54.57 15.38 -44.31
N SER A 221 55.27 15.48 -43.18
CA SER A 221 56.41 14.61 -42.84
C SER A 221 56.05 13.31 -42.18
N PHE A 222 54.79 13.18 -41.73
CA PHE A 222 54.30 11.99 -41.03
C PHE A 222 53.58 11.03 -42.00
N LYS A 223 54.31 9.98 -42.43
CA LYS A 223 53.70 8.89 -43.21
C LYS A 223 53.55 7.67 -42.35
N LEU A 224 52.32 7.20 -42.23
CA LEU A 224 51.99 5.88 -41.64
C LEU A 224 52.06 4.83 -42.77
N ASP A 225 52.90 3.85 -42.65
CA ASP A 225 52.99 2.73 -43.62
C ASP A 225 51.78 1.79 -43.50
N ILE A 226 51.18 1.71 -42.32
CA ILE A 226 49.97 0.93 -42.06
C ILE A 226 49.02 1.78 -41.20
N ASN A 227 47.89 2.19 -41.79
CA ASN A 227 46.78 2.81 -41.07
C ASN A 227 45.63 1.79 -41.02
N LYS A 228 45.68 0.91 -40.04
CA LYS A 228 44.63 -0.11 -39.83
C LYS A 228 44.12 -0.08 -38.40
N ASP A 229 42.89 0.24 -38.27
CA ASP A 229 42.19 0.18 -36.97
C ASP A 229 41.67 -1.25 -36.76
N VAL A 230 42.15 -1.92 -35.72
CA VAL A 230 41.73 -3.28 -35.37
C VAL A 230 40.93 -3.23 -34.08
N TYR A 231 39.66 -3.55 -34.20
CA TYR A 231 38.80 -3.71 -33.04
C TYR A 231 39.27 -4.89 -32.18
N ILE A 232 39.71 -4.62 -30.94
CA ILE A 232 40.30 -5.62 -30.05
C ILE A 232 39.29 -6.20 -29.08
N ASN A 233 38.39 -5.38 -28.54
CA ASN A 233 37.38 -5.87 -27.57
C ASN A 233 36.23 -4.89 -27.37
N ARG A 234 35.09 -5.42 -27.05
CA ARG A 234 33.93 -4.67 -26.56
C ARG A 234 33.44 -5.30 -25.25
N THR A 235 33.62 -4.61 -24.14
CA THR A 235 33.04 -5.01 -22.87
C THR A 235 31.71 -4.29 -22.70
N VAL A 236 30.61 -5.05 -22.62
CA VAL A 236 29.30 -4.52 -22.28
C VAL A 236 29.04 -4.83 -20.81
N VAL A 237 29.01 -3.82 -19.98
CA VAL A 237 28.60 -3.92 -18.58
C VAL A 237 27.13 -3.58 -18.51
N THR A 238 26.32 -4.59 -18.19
CA THR A 238 24.88 -4.39 -17.95
C THR A 238 24.67 -4.12 -16.47
N THR A 239 24.35 -2.89 -16.11
CA THR A 239 23.94 -2.54 -14.75
C THR A 239 22.42 -2.67 -14.68
N PRO A 240 21.88 -3.57 -13.86
CA PRO A 240 20.43 -3.62 -13.65
C PRO A 240 19.97 -2.31 -13.01
N ILE A 241 18.93 -1.72 -13.59
CA ILE A 241 18.29 -0.53 -13.01
C ILE A 241 17.60 -0.99 -11.72
N PRO A 242 17.97 -0.47 -10.55
CA PRO A 242 17.29 -0.83 -9.31
C PRO A 242 15.83 -0.43 -9.42
N LYS A 243 14.94 -1.37 -9.12
CA LYS A 243 13.50 -1.10 -8.99
C LYS A 243 13.36 -0.09 -7.86
N SER A 244 12.75 1.06 -8.15
CA SER A 244 12.50 2.07 -7.12
C SER A 244 11.61 1.45 -6.05
N GLU A 245 12.15 1.24 -4.86
CA GLU A 245 11.33 0.96 -3.71
C GLU A 245 10.49 2.20 -3.42
N PRO A 246 9.19 2.04 -3.10
CA PRO A 246 8.37 3.18 -2.74
C PRO A 246 9.00 3.86 -1.52
N ASN A 247 9.24 5.15 -1.64
CA ASN A 247 9.83 5.97 -0.60
C ASN A 247 8.79 6.16 0.53
N HIS A 248 8.93 5.41 1.61
CA HIS A 248 8.02 5.43 2.76
C HIS A 248 8.26 6.61 3.73
N ASN A 249 8.91 7.67 3.30
CA ASN A 249 9.25 8.82 4.15
C ASN A 249 8.19 9.93 4.18
N GLY A 250 6.98 9.67 3.65
CA GLY A 250 5.85 10.61 3.73
C GLY A 250 4.74 10.02 4.59
N GLY A 251 4.19 10.77 5.53
CA GLY A 251 2.95 10.41 6.22
C GLY A 251 1.78 10.29 5.24
N GLY A 252 0.70 9.60 5.64
CA GLY A 252 -0.48 9.39 4.82
C GLY A 252 -0.65 7.96 4.32
N THR A 253 -1.43 7.82 3.27
CA THR A 253 -1.77 6.52 2.69
C THR A 253 -1.47 6.51 1.19
N THR A 254 -0.67 5.56 0.76
CA THR A 254 -0.41 5.33 -0.66
C THR A 254 -1.52 4.49 -1.26
N ILE A 255 -2.24 5.03 -2.24
CA ILE A 255 -3.37 4.39 -2.88
C ILE A 255 -3.01 4.08 -4.34
N ASN A 256 -3.29 2.85 -4.78
CA ASN A 256 -3.09 2.46 -6.17
C ASN A 256 -4.23 2.93 -7.09
N SER A 257 -4.09 2.72 -8.40
CA SER A 257 -5.08 3.14 -9.41
C SER A 257 -6.43 2.45 -9.27
N ALA A 258 -6.52 1.31 -8.58
CA ALA A 258 -7.75 0.59 -8.29
C ALA A 258 -8.42 1.04 -6.98
N GLY A 259 -7.86 2.04 -6.27
CA GLY A 259 -8.40 2.60 -5.04
C GLY A 259 -8.04 1.82 -3.77
N PHE A 260 -7.06 0.90 -3.84
CA PHE A 260 -6.60 0.13 -2.69
C PHE A 260 -5.29 0.66 -2.12
N SER A 261 -5.14 0.49 -0.81
CA SER A 261 -3.86 0.63 -0.12
C SER A 261 -3.55 -0.63 0.66
N GLY A 262 -2.30 -1.07 0.67
CA GLY A 262 -1.91 -2.27 1.39
C GLY A 262 -0.59 -2.86 0.90
N ARG A 263 -0.28 -4.02 1.40
CA ARG A 263 0.88 -4.81 0.97
C ARG A 263 0.65 -6.31 1.19
N GLY A 264 1.43 -7.11 0.49
CA GLY A 264 1.57 -8.54 0.70
C GLY A 264 2.96 -8.91 1.21
N GLY A 265 3.09 -10.10 1.78
CA GLY A 265 4.35 -10.65 2.29
C GLY A 265 4.20 -12.11 2.67
N LYS A 266 5.18 -12.64 3.42
CA LYS A 266 5.17 -13.99 3.96
C LYS A 266 5.16 -13.97 5.50
N PHE A 267 4.61 -15.01 6.09
CA PHE A 267 4.54 -15.21 7.54
C PHE A 267 5.11 -16.56 7.98
#